data_e59309ae8fed2531fb9e4c50ce2d2d16
#
_entry.id   e59309ae8fed2531fb9e4c50ce2d2d16
#
_cell.length_a   1.000
_cell.length_b   1.000
_cell.length_c   1.000
_cell.angle_alpha   90.00
_cell.angle_beta   90.00
_cell.angle_gamma   90.00
#
_symmetry.space_group_name_H-M   'P 1'
#
loop_
_entity.id
_entity.type
_entity.pdbx_description
1 polymer ?
#
loop_
_entity_poly.entity_id
_entity_poly.type
_entity_poly.pdbx_seq_one_letter_code
_entity_poly.pdbx_strand_id
1 'polypeptide(L)'
;SIPGKQRVFLRTAGTYDEAGRLVCIYVDLANEAGEVIEIMPGSYRVITDPPVQLVRTSSQHPLPRPDPDGSLADLLPFLRTERADEATFVLAWLVFALHPDGPYQLLVLHGPAGSGKSVLTKYLRSLVDPVQTLVQRPPKTSQDLFVAAKSNAVVALENISKITPQLSDDLCSIATGAGVGSRELYTNADEFSYTVKRPILINGIDEFVERNDLASRTMKVHIRPLKPKERQTEWGLKQQMREARPRILGGICKALAAGLKHLDDKAEQLPRMADFADFIDGGQAAFPPELPRLIDALRQLHDEMARERAEASAIVTAFQGALAASDGRMEGDMTTWWKELRAYAGSGGAWPDNVWAFRSDLRREHPVMQHMGIEVRPLSRKDPKTRRELYEAVLIRDEEGDPSHPSDPSPGSRSALQSPENVDFAAKDDRRMPEGSKDAAKDSAGDPSDEKGRNAPGNAVCEGSKDAKDPLTYAGDGAHEDGVRAVATAEMSSLIDFDDDEEPS
;
A
#
# COMPACT_ATOMS: atom_id res chain seq x y z
N SER A 1 -7.33 -12.35 -27.25
CA SER A 1 -8.69 -11.75 -27.08
C SER A 1 -9.73 -12.70 -27.66
N ILE A 2 -10.75 -13.00 -26.86
CA ILE A 2 -11.90 -13.79 -27.31
C ILE A 2 -12.67 -12.93 -28.32
N PRO A 3 -12.90 -13.39 -29.56
CA PRO A 3 -13.66 -12.61 -30.54
C PRO A 3 -15.05 -12.28 -30.02
N GLY A 4 -15.41 -11.00 -30.02
CA GLY A 4 -16.75 -10.51 -29.59
C GLY A 4 -16.86 -10.00 -28.15
N LYS A 5 -15.84 -10.09 -27.31
CA LYS A 5 -15.83 -9.43 -25.98
C LYS A 5 -15.11 -8.09 -26.09
N GLN A 6 -15.86 -7.02 -25.98
CA GLN A 6 -15.32 -5.66 -25.95
C GLN A 6 -14.91 -5.32 -24.51
N ARG A 7 -13.71 -4.79 -24.32
CA ARG A 7 -13.23 -4.34 -23.02
C ARG A 7 -13.96 -3.07 -22.61
N VAL A 8 -14.54 -3.05 -21.42
CA VAL A 8 -15.26 -1.89 -20.87
C VAL A 8 -14.50 -1.35 -19.67
N PHE A 9 -14.57 -0.04 -19.49
CA PHE A 9 -13.82 0.67 -18.45
C PHE A 9 -14.78 1.50 -17.60
N LEU A 10 -14.41 1.79 -16.36
CA LEU A 10 -15.19 2.66 -15.49
C LEU A 10 -14.90 4.15 -15.79
N ARG A 11 -14.02 4.78 -15.02
CA ARG A 11 -13.69 6.21 -15.12
C ARG A 11 -12.62 6.51 -16.18
N THR A 12 -11.63 5.61 -16.32
CA THR A 12 -10.46 5.83 -17.18
C THR A 12 -10.26 4.66 -18.12
N ALA A 13 -9.83 4.95 -19.35
CA ALA A 13 -9.45 3.97 -20.35
C ALA A 13 -8.16 4.39 -21.06
N GLY A 14 -7.44 3.44 -21.62
CA GLY A 14 -6.25 3.70 -22.43
C GLY A 14 -6.35 3.08 -23.81
N THR A 15 -5.73 3.70 -24.81
CA THR A 15 -5.42 3.07 -26.09
C THR A 15 -3.92 2.85 -26.22
N TYR A 16 -3.54 1.78 -26.93
CA TYR A 16 -2.18 1.29 -26.99
C TYR A 16 -1.77 1.11 -28.45
N ASP A 17 -0.49 1.33 -28.73
CA ASP A 17 0.09 1.01 -30.05
C ASP A 17 0.29 -0.50 -30.24
N GLU A 18 0.83 -0.91 -31.41
CA GLU A 18 1.11 -2.30 -31.74
C GLU A 18 2.16 -2.95 -30.80
N ALA A 19 3.03 -2.15 -30.19
CA ALA A 19 4.01 -2.59 -29.21
C ALA A 19 3.44 -2.69 -27.79
N GLY A 20 2.16 -2.33 -27.58
CA GLY A 20 1.49 -2.34 -26.29
C GLY A 20 1.81 -1.13 -25.42
N ARG A 21 2.38 -0.04 -25.96
CA ARG A 21 2.66 1.20 -25.23
C ARG A 21 1.42 2.06 -25.20
N LEU A 22 1.15 2.70 -24.03
CA LEU A 22 0.04 3.62 -23.85
C LEU A 22 0.25 4.88 -24.71
N VAL A 23 -0.70 5.18 -25.59
CA VAL A 23 -0.65 6.35 -26.49
C VAL A 23 -1.66 7.42 -26.17
N CYS A 24 -2.78 7.06 -25.53
CA CYS A 24 -3.81 8.02 -25.17
C CYS A 24 -4.55 7.55 -23.91
N ILE A 25 -4.94 8.50 -23.06
CA ILE A 25 -5.77 8.28 -21.88
C ILE A 25 -7.10 8.97 -22.08
N TYR A 26 -8.19 8.28 -21.77
CA TYR A 26 -9.56 8.80 -21.81
C TYR A 26 -10.12 8.84 -20.40
N VAL A 27 -10.62 10.00 -19.96
CA VAL A 27 -11.25 10.20 -18.65
C VAL A 27 -12.69 10.61 -18.84
N ASP A 28 -13.63 9.77 -18.39
CA ASP A 28 -15.06 10.07 -18.46
C ASP A 28 -15.42 11.19 -17.47
N LEU A 29 -15.97 12.31 -17.98
CA LEU A 29 -16.52 13.35 -17.10
C LEU A 29 -17.83 12.92 -16.44
N ALA A 30 -18.47 11.87 -16.92
CA ALA A 30 -19.73 11.32 -16.45
C ALA A 30 -20.86 12.36 -16.38
N ASN A 31 -20.79 13.43 -17.16
CA ASN A 31 -21.85 14.44 -17.30
C ASN A 31 -22.92 14.01 -18.31
N GLU A 32 -24.03 14.74 -18.38
CA GLU A 32 -25.14 14.48 -19.29
C GLU A 32 -24.75 14.65 -20.76
N ALA A 33 -23.81 15.54 -21.06
CA ALA A 33 -23.31 15.79 -22.40
C ALA A 33 -22.44 14.61 -22.97
N GLY A 34 -22.16 13.60 -22.17
CA GLY A 34 -21.31 12.46 -22.62
C GLY A 34 -19.86 12.82 -22.86
N GLU A 35 -19.37 13.87 -22.21
CA GLU A 35 -18.02 14.36 -22.44
C GLU A 35 -16.94 13.48 -21.82
N VAL A 36 -15.84 13.38 -22.53
CA VAL A 36 -14.64 12.62 -22.13
C VAL A 36 -13.41 13.50 -22.38
N ILE A 37 -12.47 13.50 -21.46
CA ILE A 37 -11.17 14.13 -21.67
C ILE A 37 -10.30 13.13 -22.43
N GLU A 38 -9.83 13.52 -23.61
CA GLU A 38 -8.80 12.78 -24.38
C GLU A 38 -7.45 13.43 -24.09
N ILE A 39 -6.54 12.65 -23.51
CA ILE A 39 -5.21 13.09 -23.10
C ILE A 39 -4.19 12.39 -24.01
N MET A 40 -3.45 13.17 -24.76
CA MET A 40 -2.44 12.75 -25.74
C MET A 40 -1.05 13.23 -25.28
N PRO A 41 0.03 12.70 -25.85
CA PRO A 41 1.37 13.22 -25.57
C PRO A 41 1.47 14.74 -25.73
N GLY A 42 1.69 15.45 -24.63
CA GLY A 42 1.86 16.91 -24.58
C GLY A 42 0.60 17.75 -24.65
N SER A 43 -0.61 17.20 -24.79
CA SER A 43 -1.84 17.96 -24.86
C SER A 43 -3.09 17.17 -24.40
N TYR A 44 -4.18 17.87 -24.13
CA TYR A 44 -5.49 17.25 -23.88
C TYR A 44 -6.63 18.08 -24.48
N ARG A 45 -7.77 17.44 -24.73
CA ARG A 45 -9.02 18.09 -25.17
C ARG A 45 -10.24 17.35 -24.65
N VAL A 46 -11.39 18.00 -24.69
CA VAL A 46 -12.69 17.39 -24.37
C VAL A 46 -13.39 16.97 -25.64
N ILE A 47 -13.86 15.73 -25.72
CA ILE A 47 -14.56 15.12 -26.86
C ILE A 47 -15.85 14.44 -26.40
N THR A 48 -16.74 14.11 -27.31
CA THR A 48 -18.03 13.42 -27.02
C THR A 48 -18.13 12.03 -27.63
N ASP A 49 -17.19 11.67 -28.51
CA ASP A 49 -17.16 10.35 -29.20
C ASP A 49 -15.78 9.68 -29.01
N PRO A 50 -15.52 9.09 -27.82
CA PRO A 50 -14.27 8.41 -27.57
C PRO A 50 -14.22 7.05 -28.26
N PRO A 51 -13.05 6.59 -28.74
CA PRO A 51 -12.87 5.26 -29.38
C PRO A 51 -12.86 4.11 -28.38
N VAL A 52 -13.30 4.35 -27.13
CA VAL A 52 -13.30 3.40 -26.00
C VAL A 52 -14.71 3.31 -25.41
N GLN A 53 -15.02 2.15 -24.80
CA GLN A 53 -16.31 1.99 -24.11
C GLN A 53 -16.16 2.25 -22.62
N LEU A 54 -16.80 3.29 -22.15
CA LEU A 54 -16.88 3.69 -20.74
C LEU A 54 -18.26 3.32 -20.19
N VAL A 55 -18.27 2.69 -19.01
CA VAL A 55 -19.49 2.28 -18.31
C VAL A 55 -19.62 3.13 -17.06
N ARG A 56 -20.80 3.73 -16.89
CA ARG A 56 -21.15 4.53 -15.71
C ARG A 56 -21.95 3.70 -14.74
N THR A 57 -21.59 3.76 -13.47
CA THR A 57 -22.38 3.17 -12.37
C THR A 57 -23.40 4.21 -11.87
N SER A 58 -24.50 3.77 -11.27
CA SER A 58 -25.52 4.66 -10.71
C SER A 58 -25.03 5.54 -9.55
N SER A 59 -23.90 5.16 -8.93
CA SER A 59 -23.28 5.93 -7.85
C SER A 59 -22.26 6.96 -8.34
N GLN A 60 -21.98 7.02 -9.63
CA GLN A 60 -20.92 7.87 -10.20
C GLN A 60 -21.45 9.29 -10.44
N HIS A 61 -20.73 10.28 -9.93
CA HIS A 61 -21.00 11.69 -10.11
C HIS A 61 -20.10 12.34 -11.18
N PRO A 62 -20.48 13.49 -11.75
CA PRO A 62 -19.71 14.16 -12.78
C PRO A 62 -18.41 14.79 -12.24
N LEU A 63 -17.38 14.74 -13.07
CA LEU A 63 -16.20 15.60 -12.96
C LEU A 63 -16.47 16.94 -13.66
N PRO A 64 -15.90 18.05 -13.19
CA PRO A 64 -15.96 19.31 -13.91
C PRO A 64 -15.15 19.23 -15.21
N ARG A 65 -15.41 20.11 -16.16
CA ARG A 65 -14.47 20.30 -17.27
C ARG A 65 -13.13 20.83 -16.74
N PRO A 66 -11.98 20.32 -17.24
CA PRO A 66 -10.67 20.81 -16.81
C PRO A 66 -10.46 22.26 -17.27
N ASP A 67 -9.97 23.10 -16.34
CA ASP A 67 -9.57 24.48 -16.66
C ASP A 67 -8.18 24.44 -17.32
N PRO A 68 -8.04 24.96 -18.56
CA PRO A 68 -6.75 24.98 -19.26
C PRO A 68 -5.67 25.83 -18.55
N ASP A 69 -6.07 26.81 -17.72
CA ASP A 69 -5.15 27.65 -16.95
C ASP A 69 -4.85 27.08 -15.56
N GLY A 70 -5.47 25.95 -15.21
CA GLY A 70 -5.28 25.28 -13.93
C GLY A 70 -3.90 24.62 -13.76
N SER A 71 -3.53 24.36 -12.52
CA SER A 71 -2.22 23.79 -12.12
C SER A 71 -2.39 22.84 -10.95
N LEU A 72 -1.47 21.89 -10.79
CA LEU A 72 -1.35 21.05 -9.58
C LEU A 72 -1.08 21.91 -8.32
N ALA A 73 -0.47 23.09 -8.48
CA ALA A 73 -0.28 24.05 -7.38
C ALA A 73 -1.60 24.52 -6.74
N ASP A 74 -2.71 24.50 -7.49
CA ASP A 74 -4.03 24.89 -6.98
C ASP A 74 -4.55 23.92 -5.87
N LEU A 75 -3.93 22.73 -5.71
CA LEU A 75 -4.20 21.82 -4.60
C LEU A 75 -3.47 22.17 -3.31
N LEU A 76 -2.28 22.79 -3.39
CA LEU A 76 -1.39 23.01 -2.24
C LEU A 76 -2.07 23.74 -1.06
N PRO A 77 -2.97 24.73 -1.26
CA PRO A 77 -3.65 25.40 -0.15
C PRO A 77 -4.53 24.46 0.71
N PHE A 78 -4.94 23.30 0.18
CA PHE A 78 -5.74 22.30 0.88
C PHE A 78 -4.89 21.24 1.56
N LEU A 79 -3.59 21.14 1.23
CA LEU A 79 -2.67 20.18 1.83
C LEU A 79 -2.06 20.76 3.10
N ARG A 80 -2.09 19.97 4.15
CA ARG A 80 -1.45 20.30 5.43
C ARG A 80 -0.45 19.23 5.80
N THR A 81 0.41 18.89 4.84
CA THR A 81 1.50 17.94 5.03
C THR A 81 2.55 18.52 5.98
N GLU A 82 3.29 17.65 6.65
CA GLU A 82 4.38 18.07 7.53
C GLU A 82 5.64 18.39 6.71
N ARG A 83 5.83 17.71 5.58
CA ARG A 83 7.01 17.82 4.72
C ARG A 83 6.62 18.10 3.26
N ALA A 84 7.56 18.64 2.50
CA ALA A 84 7.36 18.97 1.09
C ALA A 84 7.22 17.71 0.19
N ASP A 85 7.99 16.66 0.47
CA ASP A 85 7.92 15.38 -0.24
C ASP A 85 6.56 14.70 -0.09
N GLU A 86 5.89 14.86 1.04
CA GLU A 86 4.53 14.35 1.25
C GLU A 86 3.50 15.03 0.33
N ALA A 87 3.67 16.33 0.04
CA ALA A 87 2.84 17.00 -0.96
C ALA A 87 3.09 16.43 -2.36
N THR A 88 4.35 16.13 -2.71
CA THR A 88 4.69 15.43 -3.96
C THR A 88 3.98 14.08 -4.06
N PHE A 89 3.94 13.30 -2.97
CA PHE A 89 3.23 12.00 -2.95
C PHE A 89 1.73 12.15 -3.23
N VAL A 90 1.07 13.15 -2.64
CA VAL A 90 -0.35 13.41 -2.88
C VAL A 90 -0.60 13.77 -4.35
N LEU A 91 0.19 14.67 -4.92
CA LEU A 91 0.07 15.07 -6.33
C LEU A 91 0.35 13.89 -7.27
N ALA A 92 1.41 13.13 -7.02
CA ALA A 92 1.76 11.95 -7.82
C ALA A 92 0.66 10.90 -7.80
N TRP A 93 0.09 10.63 -6.62
CA TRP A 93 -1.04 9.71 -6.49
C TRP A 93 -2.26 10.19 -7.29
N LEU A 94 -2.63 11.48 -7.20
CA LEU A 94 -3.76 12.04 -7.94
C LEU A 94 -3.58 11.93 -9.44
N VAL A 95 -2.41 12.26 -9.95
CA VAL A 95 -2.10 12.16 -11.38
C VAL A 95 -2.21 10.70 -11.83
N PHE A 96 -1.58 9.77 -11.10
CA PHE A 96 -1.57 8.37 -11.50
C PHE A 96 -2.90 7.64 -11.21
N ALA A 97 -3.76 8.17 -10.35
CA ALA A 97 -5.10 7.63 -10.13
C ALA A 97 -5.99 7.70 -11.39
N LEU A 98 -5.70 8.59 -12.33
CA LEU A 98 -6.34 8.68 -13.64
C LEU A 98 -5.55 7.96 -14.75
N HIS A 99 -4.41 7.35 -14.46
CA HIS A 99 -3.71 6.45 -15.38
C HIS A 99 -4.51 5.14 -15.54
N PRO A 100 -4.74 4.63 -16.77
CA PRO A 100 -5.63 3.48 -17.00
C PRO A 100 -5.09 2.15 -16.47
N ASP A 101 -3.79 2.03 -16.29
CA ASP A 101 -3.11 0.82 -15.86
C ASP A 101 -2.19 1.10 -14.66
N GLY A 102 -2.28 0.21 -13.64
CA GLY A 102 -1.28 0.17 -12.55
C GLY A 102 -0.02 -0.60 -13.00
N PRO A 103 0.87 -0.88 -12.07
CA PRO A 103 0.61 -0.95 -10.62
C PRO A 103 0.47 0.43 -9.96
N TYR A 104 -0.43 0.54 -8.98
CA TYR A 104 -0.68 1.78 -8.26
C TYR A 104 -0.01 1.79 -6.88
N GLN A 105 0.67 2.89 -6.55
CA GLN A 105 1.08 3.17 -5.17
C GLN A 105 -0.16 3.45 -4.32
N LEU A 106 -0.16 2.97 -3.07
CA LEU A 106 -1.17 3.33 -2.10
C LEU A 106 -0.83 4.71 -1.50
N LEU A 107 -1.84 5.55 -1.30
CA LEU A 107 -1.70 6.77 -0.53
C LEU A 107 -2.31 6.58 0.86
N VAL A 108 -1.53 6.80 1.90
CA VAL A 108 -1.97 6.65 3.30
C VAL A 108 -1.80 7.97 4.05
N LEU A 109 -2.91 8.50 4.55
CA LEU A 109 -2.96 9.74 5.30
C LEU A 109 -2.99 9.45 6.81
N HIS A 110 -1.93 9.80 7.51
CA HIS A 110 -1.83 9.70 8.96
C HIS A 110 -2.02 11.07 9.64
N GLY A 111 -2.33 11.07 10.92
CA GLY A 111 -2.35 12.27 11.73
C GLY A 111 -3.35 12.18 12.88
N PRO A 112 -3.31 13.10 13.84
CA PRO A 112 -4.15 13.08 15.02
C PRO A 112 -5.63 13.29 14.70
N ALA A 113 -6.51 12.97 15.64
CA ALA A 113 -7.94 13.27 15.54
C ALA A 113 -8.16 14.78 15.31
N GLY A 114 -9.10 15.13 14.44
CA GLY A 114 -9.40 16.53 14.11
C GLY A 114 -8.39 17.23 13.19
N SER A 115 -7.43 16.52 12.58
CA SER A 115 -6.51 17.11 11.60
C SER A 115 -7.14 17.31 10.21
N GLY A 116 -8.37 16.83 9.96
CA GLY A 116 -9.08 16.97 8.69
C GLY A 116 -8.75 15.90 7.65
N LYS A 117 -8.16 14.76 8.06
CA LYS A 117 -7.84 13.63 7.15
C LYS A 117 -9.04 13.15 6.35
N SER A 118 -10.19 12.92 7.01
CA SER A 118 -11.39 12.43 6.34
C SER A 118 -11.91 13.43 5.29
N VAL A 119 -11.85 14.73 5.58
CA VAL A 119 -12.20 15.78 4.62
C VAL A 119 -11.25 15.75 3.43
N LEU A 120 -9.94 15.67 3.68
CA LEU A 120 -8.94 15.59 2.62
C LEU A 120 -9.10 14.30 1.79
N THR A 121 -9.33 13.15 2.43
CA THR A 121 -9.57 11.87 1.72
C THR A 121 -10.75 11.97 0.77
N LYS A 122 -11.89 12.50 1.24
CA LYS A 122 -13.08 12.71 0.43
C LYS A 122 -12.80 13.68 -0.71
N TYR A 123 -12.09 14.77 -0.43
CA TYR A 123 -11.73 15.76 -1.45
C TYR A 123 -10.84 15.16 -2.55
N LEU A 124 -9.74 14.49 -2.17
CA LEU A 124 -8.83 13.83 -3.12
C LEU A 124 -9.58 12.84 -4.02
N ARG A 125 -10.44 12.00 -3.43
CA ARG A 125 -11.25 11.09 -4.24
C ARG A 125 -12.20 11.83 -5.18
N SER A 126 -12.84 12.91 -4.71
CA SER A 126 -13.75 13.69 -5.53
C SER A 126 -13.10 14.34 -6.76
N LEU A 127 -11.77 14.53 -6.74
CA LEU A 127 -11.00 15.08 -7.86
C LEU A 127 -10.81 14.07 -9.01
N VAL A 128 -10.86 12.78 -8.73
CA VAL A 128 -10.54 11.72 -9.71
C VAL A 128 -11.68 10.72 -9.92
N ASP A 129 -12.44 10.41 -8.87
CA ASP A 129 -13.58 9.48 -8.94
C ASP A 129 -14.69 9.90 -7.97
N PRO A 130 -15.42 11.00 -8.26
CA PRO A 130 -16.57 11.40 -7.47
C PRO A 130 -17.69 10.35 -7.58
N VAL A 131 -18.15 9.89 -6.42
CA VAL A 131 -19.26 8.93 -6.29
C VAL A 131 -20.10 9.29 -5.07
N GLN A 132 -21.33 8.76 -4.98
CA GLN A 132 -22.25 9.03 -3.89
C GLN A 132 -21.62 8.79 -2.50
N THR A 133 -20.90 7.69 -2.32
CA THR A 133 -20.17 7.40 -1.07
C THR A 133 -18.66 7.51 -1.30
N LEU A 134 -18.10 8.69 -1.02
CA LEU A 134 -16.68 8.99 -1.29
C LEU A 134 -15.68 8.15 -0.51
N VAL A 135 -16.03 7.69 0.68
CA VAL A 135 -15.16 6.85 1.53
C VAL A 135 -15.96 5.73 2.18
N GLN A 136 -15.33 4.62 2.43
CA GLN A 136 -15.95 3.44 3.04
C GLN A 136 -15.17 3.03 4.30
N ARG A 137 -15.86 2.42 5.25
CA ARG A 137 -15.19 1.73 6.37
C ARG A 137 -14.42 0.52 5.83
N PRO A 138 -13.39 0.05 6.55
CA PRO A 138 -12.70 -1.18 6.19
C PRO A 138 -13.68 -2.32 5.97
N PRO A 139 -13.60 -3.04 4.85
CA PRO A 139 -14.45 -4.18 4.58
C PRO A 139 -14.19 -5.29 5.60
N LYS A 140 -15.22 -6.06 5.91
CA LYS A 140 -15.11 -7.19 6.86
C LYS A 140 -14.51 -8.43 6.19
N THR A 141 -14.67 -8.58 4.90
CA THR A 141 -14.20 -9.73 4.12
C THR A 141 -13.43 -9.26 2.88
N SER A 142 -12.53 -10.12 2.37
CA SER A 142 -11.86 -9.91 1.09
C SER A 142 -12.87 -9.72 -0.05
N GLN A 143 -13.96 -10.49 -0.04
CA GLN A 143 -14.99 -10.42 -1.07
C GLN A 143 -15.63 -9.02 -1.14
N ASP A 144 -15.97 -8.41 0.01
CA ASP A 144 -16.53 -7.05 0.06
C ASP A 144 -15.55 -6.03 -0.54
N LEU A 145 -14.26 -6.19 -0.25
CA LEU A 145 -13.22 -5.30 -0.79
C LEU A 145 -13.10 -5.42 -2.32
N PHE A 146 -13.11 -6.64 -2.85
CA PHE A 146 -13.04 -6.86 -4.29
C PHE A 146 -14.31 -6.41 -5.02
N VAL A 147 -15.49 -6.55 -4.41
CA VAL A 147 -16.75 -6.01 -4.94
C VAL A 147 -16.68 -4.48 -5.00
N ALA A 148 -16.18 -3.83 -3.96
CA ALA A 148 -15.96 -2.39 -3.95
C ALA A 148 -14.97 -1.95 -5.05
N ALA A 149 -13.85 -2.67 -5.20
CA ALA A 149 -12.85 -2.40 -6.24
C ALA A 149 -13.37 -2.62 -7.67
N LYS A 150 -14.33 -3.56 -7.85
CA LYS A 150 -14.98 -3.79 -9.14
C LYS A 150 -15.92 -2.65 -9.53
N SER A 151 -16.61 -2.07 -8.56
CA SER A 151 -17.67 -1.06 -8.78
C SER A 151 -17.16 0.39 -8.77
N ASN A 152 -15.95 0.65 -8.29
CA ASN A 152 -15.35 1.96 -8.17
C ASN A 152 -14.03 2.05 -8.93
N ALA A 153 -13.72 3.22 -9.48
CA ALA A 153 -12.41 3.45 -10.09
C ALA A 153 -11.31 3.69 -9.05
N VAL A 154 -11.68 4.14 -7.85
CA VAL A 154 -10.77 4.33 -6.71
C VAL A 154 -11.34 3.63 -5.48
N VAL A 155 -10.49 2.92 -4.72
CA VAL A 155 -10.84 2.36 -3.40
C VAL A 155 -10.38 3.35 -2.33
N ALA A 156 -11.34 3.95 -1.58
CA ALA A 156 -11.02 4.86 -0.50
C ALA A 156 -11.58 4.34 0.83
N LEU A 157 -10.68 4.10 1.80
CA LEU A 157 -11.01 3.54 3.11
C LEU A 157 -10.69 4.55 4.22
N GLU A 158 -11.60 4.69 5.19
CA GLU A 158 -11.40 5.61 6.30
C GLU A 158 -11.39 4.94 7.68
N ASN A 159 -10.72 5.62 8.63
CA ASN A 159 -10.66 5.21 10.04
C ASN A 159 -10.04 3.81 10.23
N ILE A 160 -8.98 3.52 9.49
CA ILE A 160 -8.21 2.29 9.71
C ILE A 160 -7.34 2.47 10.96
N SER A 161 -7.50 1.57 11.93
CA SER A 161 -6.65 1.49 13.12
C SER A 161 -5.67 0.32 13.05
N LYS A 162 -5.98 -0.71 12.25
CA LYS A 162 -5.12 -1.89 12.08
C LYS A 162 -5.39 -2.55 10.73
N ILE A 163 -4.32 -3.00 10.07
CA ILE A 163 -4.40 -3.82 8.86
C ILE A 163 -4.07 -5.27 9.25
N THR A 164 -5.03 -6.17 9.05
CA THR A 164 -4.79 -7.62 9.21
C THR A 164 -3.87 -8.14 8.10
N PRO A 165 -3.17 -9.27 8.29
CA PRO A 165 -2.37 -9.88 7.22
C PRO A 165 -3.17 -10.10 5.93
N GLN A 166 -4.41 -10.59 6.05
CA GLN A 166 -5.29 -10.81 4.89
C GLN A 166 -5.62 -9.50 4.18
N LEU A 167 -6.02 -8.46 4.91
CA LEU A 167 -6.31 -7.14 4.31
C LEU A 167 -5.07 -6.55 3.63
N SER A 168 -3.88 -6.73 4.20
CA SER A 168 -2.62 -6.32 3.59
C SER A 168 -2.38 -7.00 2.24
N ASP A 169 -2.58 -8.32 2.18
CA ASP A 169 -2.41 -9.11 0.96
C ASP A 169 -3.46 -8.73 -0.11
N ASP A 170 -4.70 -8.49 0.29
CA ASP A 170 -5.79 -8.05 -0.58
C ASP A 170 -5.52 -6.65 -1.17
N LEU A 171 -5.07 -5.69 -0.35
CA LEU A 171 -4.70 -4.35 -0.80
C LEU A 171 -3.53 -4.39 -1.79
N CYS A 172 -2.49 -5.19 -1.51
CA CYS A 172 -1.40 -5.41 -2.45
C CYS A 172 -1.91 -5.99 -3.77
N SER A 173 -2.81 -6.97 -3.72
CA SER A 173 -3.40 -7.61 -4.90
C SER A 173 -4.19 -6.64 -5.76
N ILE A 174 -5.01 -5.77 -5.15
CA ILE A 174 -5.77 -4.73 -5.87
C ILE A 174 -4.84 -3.68 -6.47
N ALA A 175 -3.79 -3.27 -5.76
CA ALA A 175 -2.85 -2.27 -6.25
C ALA A 175 -2.04 -2.76 -7.47
N THR A 176 -1.68 -4.06 -7.50
CA THR A 176 -0.82 -4.64 -8.54
C THR A 176 -1.57 -5.46 -9.59
N GLY A 177 -2.83 -5.83 -9.35
CA GLY A 177 -3.65 -6.58 -10.29
C GLY A 177 -3.43 -8.09 -10.21
N ALA A 178 -3.13 -8.63 -9.05
CA ALA A 178 -3.16 -10.06 -8.84
C ALA A 178 -4.60 -10.58 -8.99
N GLY A 179 -4.78 -11.66 -9.75
CA GLY A 179 -6.09 -12.28 -9.96
C GLY A 179 -6.59 -12.94 -8.68
N VAL A 180 -7.86 -12.73 -8.34
CA VAL A 180 -8.54 -13.44 -7.28
C VAL A 180 -9.55 -14.39 -7.88
N GLY A 181 -9.36 -15.69 -7.63
CA GLY A 181 -10.35 -16.72 -7.93
C GLY A 181 -11.45 -16.68 -6.87
N SER A 182 -12.67 -16.32 -7.24
CA SER A 182 -13.84 -16.41 -6.39
C SER A 182 -14.79 -17.47 -6.93
N ARG A 183 -15.19 -18.43 -6.08
CA ARG A 183 -16.34 -19.29 -6.39
C ARG A 183 -17.60 -18.51 -6.11
N GLU A 184 -18.36 -18.19 -7.12
CA GLU A 184 -19.75 -17.74 -6.92
C GLU A 184 -20.57 -18.87 -6.31
N LEU A 185 -21.19 -18.62 -5.14
CA LEU A 185 -21.92 -19.57 -4.32
C LEU A 185 -23.21 -20.13 -4.95
N TYR A 186 -23.63 -19.71 -6.15
CA TYR A 186 -24.94 -20.07 -6.71
C TYR A 186 -25.00 -20.35 -8.21
N THR A 187 -23.87 -20.45 -8.92
CA THR A 187 -23.89 -20.86 -10.34
C THR A 187 -22.88 -21.96 -10.61
N ASN A 188 -23.37 -23.02 -11.27
CA ASN A 188 -22.58 -24.19 -11.64
C ASN A 188 -21.35 -23.85 -12.50
N ALA A 189 -20.19 -24.27 -12.04
CA ALA A 189 -19.02 -24.70 -12.80
C ALA A 189 -18.12 -23.66 -13.51
N ASP A 190 -18.37 -22.35 -13.46
CA ASP A 190 -17.42 -21.40 -14.01
C ASP A 190 -16.67 -20.61 -12.91
N GLU A 191 -15.39 -20.91 -12.75
CA GLU A 191 -14.45 -20.16 -11.94
C GLU A 191 -14.18 -18.83 -12.63
N PHE A 192 -14.88 -17.76 -12.23
CA PHE A 192 -14.61 -16.42 -12.74
C PHE A 192 -13.37 -15.84 -12.05
N SER A 193 -12.22 -16.00 -12.71
CA SER A 193 -11.02 -15.26 -12.40
C SER A 193 -11.13 -13.85 -12.98
N TYR A 194 -11.18 -12.81 -12.15
CA TYR A 194 -11.11 -11.43 -12.61
C TYR A 194 -9.93 -10.70 -11.97
N THR A 195 -9.25 -9.92 -12.78
CA THR A 195 -8.15 -9.07 -12.35
C THR A 195 -8.65 -7.65 -12.18
N VAL A 196 -8.54 -7.11 -10.99
CA VAL A 196 -8.89 -5.71 -10.68
C VAL A 196 -7.64 -4.99 -10.25
N LYS A 197 -7.35 -3.85 -10.92
CA LYS A 197 -6.32 -2.91 -10.49
C LYS A 197 -6.97 -1.58 -10.16
N ARG A 198 -6.74 -1.04 -8.95
CA ARG A 198 -7.30 0.26 -8.54
C ARG A 198 -6.32 1.04 -7.70
N PRO A 199 -6.27 2.37 -7.87
CA PRO A 199 -5.66 3.26 -6.89
C PRO A 199 -6.36 3.13 -5.55
N ILE A 200 -5.58 3.18 -4.48
CA ILE A 200 -6.06 3.00 -3.11
C ILE A 200 -5.68 4.22 -2.28
N LEU A 201 -6.65 4.77 -1.56
CA LEU A 201 -6.49 5.88 -0.62
C LEU A 201 -7.01 5.47 0.76
N ILE A 202 -6.17 5.60 1.78
CA ILE A 202 -6.51 5.17 3.15
C ILE A 202 -6.22 6.29 4.12
N ASN A 203 -7.05 6.43 5.16
CA ASN A 203 -6.72 7.28 6.29
C ASN A 203 -6.87 6.56 7.64
N GLY A 204 -6.06 6.98 8.61
CA GLY A 204 -6.08 6.47 9.97
C GLY A 204 -5.39 7.40 10.96
N ILE A 205 -5.47 7.07 12.27
CA ILE A 205 -4.86 7.87 13.33
C ILE A 205 -3.45 7.37 13.61
N ASP A 206 -3.32 6.05 13.80
CA ASP A 206 -2.07 5.40 14.17
C ASP A 206 -1.30 4.91 12.93
N GLU A 207 -0.05 4.56 13.10
CA GLU A 207 0.71 3.84 12.09
C GLU A 207 0.23 2.39 12.04
N PHE A 208 -0.42 2.01 10.95
CA PHE A 208 -1.02 0.69 10.76
C PHE A 208 -0.40 -0.11 9.60
N VAL A 209 0.56 0.48 8.88
CA VAL A 209 1.27 -0.18 7.77
C VAL A 209 2.55 -0.82 8.30
N GLU A 210 2.43 -2.04 8.83
CA GLU A 210 3.54 -2.76 9.49
C GLU A 210 4.26 -3.74 8.55
N ARG A 211 3.53 -4.36 7.59
CA ARG A 211 4.10 -5.39 6.73
C ARG A 211 4.90 -4.77 5.59
N ASN A 212 6.12 -5.26 5.38
CA ASN A 212 7.06 -4.75 4.38
C ASN A 212 6.53 -4.72 2.96
N ASP A 213 5.75 -5.72 2.58
CA ASP A 213 5.22 -5.83 1.23
C ASP A 213 4.23 -4.69 0.94
N LEU A 214 3.35 -4.37 1.89
CA LEU A 214 2.45 -3.23 1.80
C LEU A 214 3.21 -1.90 1.95
N ALA A 215 4.12 -1.82 2.92
CA ALA A 215 4.90 -0.61 3.19
C ALA A 215 5.70 -0.14 1.97
N SER A 216 6.34 -1.08 1.25
CA SER A 216 7.10 -0.77 0.03
C SER A 216 6.25 -0.32 -1.18
N ARG A 217 4.92 -0.42 -1.07
CA ARG A 217 3.96 0.06 -2.07
C ARG A 217 3.16 1.27 -1.58
N THR A 218 3.54 1.83 -0.43
CA THR A 218 2.77 2.87 0.25
C THR A 218 3.55 4.18 0.30
N MET A 219 2.91 5.25 -0.11
CA MET A 219 3.33 6.62 0.16
C MET A 219 2.62 7.10 1.43
N LYS A 220 3.38 7.30 2.51
CA LYS A 220 2.88 7.80 3.78
C LYS A 220 2.89 9.33 3.80
N VAL A 221 1.82 9.93 4.27
CA VAL A 221 1.63 11.39 4.37
C VAL A 221 1.09 11.74 5.74
N HIS A 222 1.78 12.61 6.46
CA HIS A 222 1.39 13.07 7.79
C HIS A 222 0.63 14.40 7.70
N ILE A 223 -0.62 14.39 8.15
CA ILE A 223 -1.48 15.57 8.15
C ILE A 223 -1.39 16.24 9.51
N ARG A 224 -0.78 17.42 9.54
CA ARG A 224 -0.63 18.21 10.78
C ARG A 224 -1.97 18.68 11.32
N PRO A 225 -2.08 18.88 12.64
CA PRO A 225 -3.28 19.44 13.27
C PRO A 225 -3.62 20.83 12.73
N LEU A 226 -4.92 21.14 12.67
CA LEU A 226 -5.42 22.48 12.35
C LEU A 226 -5.09 23.45 13.48
N LYS A 227 -4.34 24.51 13.17
CA LYS A 227 -4.16 25.64 14.07
C LYS A 227 -5.48 26.41 14.22
N PRO A 228 -5.79 27.03 15.38
CA PRO A 228 -7.03 27.75 15.59
C PRO A 228 -7.35 28.79 14.50
N LYS A 229 -6.33 29.46 13.97
CA LYS A 229 -6.46 30.47 12.89
C LYS A 229 -6.73 29.88 11.51
N GLU A 230 -6.50 28.59 11.32
CA GLU A 230 -6.70 27.85 10.06
C GLU A 230 -8.09 27.22 9.97
N ARG A 231 -8.87 27.28 11.05
CA ARG A 231 -10.22 26.78 11.09
C ARG A 231 -11.12 27.66 10.24
N GLN A 232 -11.73 27.10 9.24
CA GLN A 232 -12.68 27.74 8.35
C GLN A 232 -14.08 27.21 8.63
N THR A 233 -15.08 27.96 8.20
CA THR A 233 -16.44 27.43 8.15
C THR A 233 -16.48 26.33 7.09
N GLU A 234 -17.26 25.33 7.35
CA GLU A 234 -17.44 24.21 6.45
C GLU A 234 -17.93 24.63 5.06
N TRP A 235 -18.91 25.52 5.02
CA TRP A 235 -19.40 26.09 3.77
C TRP A 235 -18.31 26.80 3.00
N GLY A 236 -17.50 27.63 3.65
CA GLY A 236 -16.39 28.34 3.01
C GLY A 236 -15.35 27.38 2.42
N LEU A 237 -15.02 26.31 3.15
CA LEU A 237 -14.08 25.29 2.65
C LEU A 237 -14.66 24.54 1.44
N LYS A 238 -15.95 24.15 1.49
CA LYS A 238 -16.61 23.49 0.35
C LYS A 238 -16.61 24.39 -0.89
N GLN A 239 -16.90 25.67 -0.74
CA GLN A 239 -16.89 26.61 -1.85
C GLN A 239 -15.50 26.73 -2.49
N GLN A 240 -14.45 26.92 -1.67
CA GLN A 240 -13.07 26.96 -2.16
C GLN A 240 -12.68 25.65 -2.89
N MET A 241 -13.05 24.50 -2.32
CA MET A 241 -12.81 23.21 -2.94
C MET A 241 -13.55 23.05 -4.27
N ARG A 242 -14.79 23.50 -4.37
CA ARG A 242 -15.58 23.47 -5.61
C ARG A 242 -14.95 24.33 -6.71
N GLU A 243 -14.53 25.54 -6.37
CA GLU A 243 -13.87 26.46 -7.31
C GLU A 243 -12.51 25.96 -7.80
N ALA A 244 -11.75 25.28 -6.93
CA ALA A 244 -10.43 24.75 -7.28
C ALA A 244 -10.48 23.46 -8.13
N ARG A 245 -11.57 22.68 -8.08
CA ARG A 245 -11.66 21.38 -8.79
C ARG A 245 -11.35 21.44 -10.28
N PRO A 246 -11.95 22.34 -11.11
CA PRO A 246 -11.64 22.43 -12.53
C PRO A 246 -10.15 22.74 -12.78
N ARG A 247 -9.56 23.61 -11.96
CA ARG A 247 -8.17 24.04 -12.07
C ARG A 247 -7.20 22.92 -11.72
N ILE A 248 -7.47 22.19 -10.63
CA ILE A 248 -6.67 21.04 -10.23
C ILE A 248 -6.75 19.93 -11.29
N LEU A 249 -7.96 19.66 -11.84
CA LEU A 249 -8.14 18.68 -12.90
C LEU A 249 -7.38 19.08 -14.18
N GLY A 250 -7.34 20.36 -14.53
CA GLY A 250 -6.49 20.89 -15.61
C GLY A 250 -5.02 20.61 -15.37
N GLY A 251 -4.53 20.82 -14.15
CA GLY A 251 -3.16 20.48 -13.73
C GLY A 251 -2.87 18.99 -13.85
N ILE A 252 -3.79 18.11 -13.42
CA ILE A 252 -3.68 16.65 -13.56
C ILE A 252 -3.58 16.26 -15.05
N CYS A 253 -4.44 16.82 -15.91
CA CYS A 253 -4.41 16.55 -17.35
C CYS A 253 -3.09 16.95 -17.99
N LYS A 254 -2.50 18.09 -17.59
CA LYS A 254 -1.18 18.55 -18.06
C LYS A 254 -0.08 17.58 -17.64
N ALA A 255 -0.10 17.10 -16.38
CA ALA A 255 0.89 16.16 -15.89
C ALA A 255 0.79 14.79 -16.61
N LEU A 256 -0.43 14.28 -16.84
CA LEU A 256 -0.65 13.06 -17.62
C LEU A 256 -0.17 13.21 -19.06
N ALA A 257 -0.47 14.34 -19.72
CA ALA A 257 -0.03 14.62 -21.08
C ALA A 257 1.51 14.72 -21.18
N ALA A 258 2.16 15.29 -20.18
CA ALA A 258 3.61 15.35 -20.09
C ALA A 258 4.23 13.97 -19.86
N GLY A 259 3.67 13.15 -18.95
CA GLY A 259 4.08 11.78 -18.72
C GLY A 259 3.99 10.91 -19.99
N LEU A 260 2.88 11.00 -20.74
CA LEU A 260 2.73 10.31 -22.03
C LEU A 260 3.79 10.73 -23.05
N LYS A 261 4.23 11.99 -23.03
CA LYS A 261 5.25 12.49 -23.98
C LYS A 261 6.64 11.93 -23.69
N HIS A 262 6.94 11.59 -22.45
CA HIS A 262 8.27 11.17 -21.97
C HIS A 262 8.38 9.66 -21.69
N LEU A 263 7.44 8.84 -22.17
CA LEU A 263 7.45 7.37 -21.96
C LEU A 263 8.71 6.65 -22.49
N ASP A 264 9.44 7.25 -23.41
CA ASP A 264 10.68 6.68 -23.97
C ASP A 264 11.95 7.16 -23.21
N ASP A 265 11.83 8.17 -22.34
CA ASP A 265 12.92 8.76 -21.58
C ASP A 265 13.00 8.11 -20.17
N LYS A 266 13.62 6.93 -20.10
CA LYS A 266 13.67 6.19 -18.81
C LYS A 266 14.57 6.87 -17.81
N ALA A 267 14.05 7.04 -16.58
CA ALA A 267 14.86 7.49 -15.45
C ALA A 267 15.90 6.42 -15.05
N GLU A 268 17.08 6.88 -14.66
CA GLU A 268 18.11 6.02 -14.06
C GLU A 268 17.70 5.61 -12.64
N GLN A 269 17.88 4.32 -12.27
CA GLN A 269 17.64 3.80 -10.92
C GLN A 269 16.21 4.03 -10.40
N LEU A 270 15.24 3.38 -11.03
CA LEU A 270 13.84 3.42 -10.62
C LEU A 270 13.61 2.69 -9.29
N PRO A 271 12.75 3.22 -8.40
CA PRO A 271 12.33 2.54 -7.17
C PRO A 271 11.41 1.35 -7.47
N ARG A 272 11.02 0.60 -6.44
CA ARG A 272 9.95 -0.39 -6.55
C ARG A 272 8.69 0.28 -7.12
N MET A 273 7.93 -0.43 -7.99
CA MET A 273 6.84 0.14 -8.80
C MET A 273 7.35 1.15 -9.84
N ALA A 274 8.34 0.69 -10.59
CA ALA A 274 9.07 1.47 -11.58
C ALA A 274 8.15 2.21 -12.58
N ASP A 275 7.12 1.54 -13.10
CA ASP A 275 6.18 2.14 -14.08
C ASP A 275 5.48 3.40 -13.53
N PHE A 276 5.10 3.39 -12.25
CA PHE A 276 4.53 4.55 -11.57
C PHE A 276 5.53 5.69 -11.48
N ALA A 277 6.74 5.40 -11.01
CA ALA A 277 7.77 6.41 -10.78
C ALA A 277 8.27 7.02 -12.09
N ASP A 278 8.50 6.20 -13.10
CA ASP A 278 8.94 6.61 -14.44
C ASP A 278 7.92 7.51 -15.13
N PHE A 279 6.64 7.11 -15.11
CA PHE A 279 5.56 7.92 -15.71
C PHE A 279 5.42 9.29 -15.04
N ILE A 280 5.45 9.34 -13.69
CA ILE A 280 5.34 10.61 -12.95
C ILE A 280 6.59 11.46 -13.14
N ASP A 281 7.78 10.86 -13.22
CA ASP A 281 9.01 11.61 -13.49
C ASP A 281 8.96 12.29 -14.87
N GLY A 282 8.45 11.60 -15.89
CA GLY A 282 8.17 12.19 -17.20
C GLY A 282 7.15 13.35 -17.14
N GLY A 283 6.25 13.33 -16.18
CA GLY A 283 5.26 14.39 -15.92
C GLY A 283 5.74 15.49 -14.97
N GLN A 284 6.95 15.40 -14.41
CA GLN A 284 7.44 16.24 -13.32
C GLN A 284 7.42 17.75 -13.66
N ALA A 285 7.58 18.13 -14.92
CA ALA A 285 7.54 19.53 -15.36
C ALA A 285 6.17 20.22 -15.08
N ALA A 286 5.10 19.47 -14.88
CA ALA A 286 3.78 20.00 -14.52
C ALA A 286 3.57 20.13 -13.00
N PHE A 287 4.51 19.65 -12.19
CA PHE A 287 4.49 19.78 -10.73
C PHE A 287 5.00 21.15 -10.29
N PRO A 288 4.57 21.65 -9.12
CA PRO A 288 5.12 22.87 -8.54
C PRO A 288 6.64 22.75 -8.37
N PRO A 289 7.42 23.74 -8.87
CA PRO A 289 8.89 23.64 -8.89
C PRO A 289 9.54 23.69 -7.49
N GLU A 290 8.81 24.16 -6.47
CA GLU A 290 9.24 24.18 -5.08
C GLU A 290 9.17 22.79 -4.40
N LEU A 291 8.51 21.81 -5.01
CA LEU A 291 8.42 20.46 -4.47
C LEU A 291 9.56 19.58 -5.00
N PRO A 292 10.05 18.63 -4.20
CA PRO A 292 11.06 17.68 -4.64
C PRO A 292 10.51 16.75 -5.74
N ARG A 293 11.42 16.21 -6.57
CA ARG A 293 11.06 15.19 -7.55
C ARG A 293 10.56 13.92 -6.84
N LEU A 294 9.59 13.25 -7.45
CA LEU A 294 9.00 12.04 -6.87
C LEU A 294 10.06 10.96 -6.59
N ILE A 295 10.99 10.73 -7.52
CA ILE A 295 12.03 9.69 -7.38
C ILE A 295 12.90 9.97 -6.15
N ASP A 296 13.30 11.23 -5.94
CA ASP A 296 14.12 11.60 -4.78
C ASP A 296 13.34 11.49 -3.47
N ALA A 297 12.07 11.92 -3.48
CA ALA A 297 11.16 11.76 -2.34
C ALA A 297 10.92 10.29 -1.97
N LEU A 298 10.76 9.40 -2.96
CA LEU A 298 10.59 7.96 -2.73
C LEU A 298 11.87 7.29 -2.20
N ARG A 299 13.04 7.69 -2.71
CA ARG A 299 14.33 7.23 -2.17
C ARG A 299 14.47 7.60 -0.71
N GLN A 300 14.24 8.87 -0.38
CA GLN A 300 14.30 9.34 1.00
C GLN A 300 13.31 8.57 1.90
N LEU A 301 12.07 8.37 1.47
CA LEU A 301 11.08 7.58 2.21
C LEU A 301 11.57 6.14 2.46
N HIS A 302 12.11 5.48 1.44
CA HIS A 302 12.62 4.11 1.58
C HIS A 302 13.83 4.04 2.52
N ASP A 303 14.73 5.03 2.46
CA ASP A 303 15.88 5.13 3.36
C ASP A 303 15.44 5.33 4.82
N GLU A 304 14.47 6.21 5.06
CA GLU A 304 13.89 6.42 6.40
C GLU A 304 13.25 5.13 6.93
N MET A 305 12.40 4.48 6.14
CA MET A 305 11.76 3.22 6.52
C MET A 305 12.77 2.10 6.80
N ALA A 306 13.85 2.02 6.03
CA ALA A 306 14.91 1.04 6.25
C ALA A 306 15.67 1.31 7.55
N ARG A 307 15.96 2.59 7.87
CA ARG A 307 16.59 2.99 9.13
C ARG A 307 15.71 2.69 10.34
N GLU A 308 14.44 3.11 10.32
CA GLU A 308 13.48 2.82 11.39
C GLU A 308 13.39 1.31 11.65
N ARG A 309 13.34 0.52 10.58
CA ARG A 309 13.31 -0.93 10.69
C ARG A 309 14.62 -1.51 11.22
N ALA A 310 15.77 -0.99 10.78
CA ALA A 310 17.07 -1.41 11.30
C ALA A 310 17.17 -1.17 12.80
N GLU A 311 16.72 -0.01 13.28
CA GLU A 311 16.67 0.32 14.71
C GLU A 311 15.71 -0.58 15.51
N ALA A 312 14.59 -0.99 14.89
CA ALA A 312 13.61 -1.89 15.50
C ALA A 312 14.04 -3.37 15.46
N SER A 313 15.09 -3.74 14.72
CA SER A 313 15.56 -5.12 14.58
C SER A 313 16.74 -5.41 15.48
N ALA A 314 16.56 -6.32 16.45
CA ALA A 314 17.65 -6.78 17.32
C ALA A 314 18.80 -7.41 16.51
N ILE A 315 18.49 -8.07 15.39
CA ILE A 315 19.49 -8.71 14.51
C ILE A 315 20.30 -7.66 13.77
N VAL A 316 19.66 -6.71 13.10
CA VAL A 316 20.35 -5.67 12.32
C VAL A 316 21.23 -4.84 13.23
N THR A 317 20.71 -4.40 14.39
CA THR A 317 21.48 -3.67 15.41
C THR A 317 22.67 -4.45 15.90
N ALA A 318 22.52 -5.77 16.12
CA ALA A 318 23.61 -6.63 16.56
C ALA A 318 24.72 -6.75 15.50
N PHE A 319 24.37 -6.91 14.23
CA PHE A 319 25.36 -6.91 13.15
C PHE A 319 26.08 -5.57 13.01
N GLN A 320 25.35 -4.43 13.08
CA GLN A 320 25.97 -3.11 13.06
C GLN A 320 26.98 -2.93 14.19
N GLY A 321 26.59 -3.28 15.42
CA GLY A 321 27.46 -3.16 16.58
C GLY A 321 28.71 -4.07 16.49
N ALA A 322 28.55 -5.33 16.08
CA ALA A 322 29.63 -6.27 15.93
C ALA A 322 30.61 -5.89 14.78
N LEU A 323 30.09 -5.46 13.64
CA LEU A 323 30.90 -4.99 12.51
C LEU A 323 31.65 -3.71 12.84
N ALA A 324 31.05 -2.79 13.60
CA ALA A 324 31.74 -1.61 14.09
C ALA A 324 32.90 -1.96 15.03
N ALA A 325 32.76 -3.02 15.85
CA ALA A 325 33.80 -3.51 16.75
C ALA A 325 34.87 -4.37 16.05
N SER A 326 34.62 -4.84 14.82
CA SER A 326 35.47 -5.79 14.08
C SER A 326 36.06 -5.21 12.79
N ASP A 327 36.24 -3.89 12.72
CA ASP A 327 36.74 -3.18 11.54
C ASP A 327 35.97 -3.43 10.26
N GLY A 328 34.64 -3.60 10.40
CA GLY A 328 33.72 -3.75 9.29
C GLY A 328 33.64 -5.15 8.68
N ARG A 329 34.27 -6.17 9.29
CA ARG A 329 34.25 -7.55 8.78
C ARG A 329 34.19 -8.57 9.90
N MET A 330 33.38 -9.60 9.74
CA MET A 330 33.33 -10.74 10.66
C MET A 330 33.04 -12.04 9.93
N GLU A 331 33.56 -13.15 10.44
CA GLU A 331 33.34 -14.51 9.95
C GLU A 331 32.85 -15.42 11.08
N GLY A 332 31.95 -16.35 10.76
CA GLY A 332 31.48 -17.33 11.73
C GLY A 332 30.44 -18.29 11.16
N ASP A 333 30.12 -19.33 11.91
CA ASP A 333 28.97 -20.17 11.65
C ASP A 333 27.71 -19.56 12.35
N MET A 334 26.53 -19.95 11.89
CA MET A 334 25.27 -19.40 12.42
C MET A 334 25.06 -19.63 13.92
N THR A 335 25.67 -20.69 14.50
CA THR A 335 25.56 -20.96 15.93
C THR A 335 26.46 -20.06 16.74
N THR A 336 27.64 -19.77 16.24
CA THR A 336 28.59 -18.82 16.82
C THR A 336 28.00 -17.42 16.77
N TRP A 337 27.50 -17.01 15.62
CA TRP A 337 26.86 -15.70 15.45
C TRP A 337 25.63 -15.52 16.35
N TRP A 338 24.75 -16.52 16.45
CA TRP A 338 23.60 -16.46 17.36
C TRP A 338 23.97 -16.21 18.81
N LYS A 339 25.11 -16.75 19.27
CA LYS A 339 25.59 -16.57 20.64
C LYS A 339 26.31 -15.24 20.85
N GLU A 340 27.21 -14.89 19.95
CA GLU A 340 28.11 -13.74 20.09
C GLU A 340 27.42 -12.41 19.76
N LEU A 341 26.62 -12.38 18.72
CA LEU A 341 25.89 -11.18 18.32
C LEU A 341 24.85 -10.73 19.34
N ARG A 342 24.40 -11.65 20.20
CA ARG A 342 23.45 -11.30 21.27
C ARG A 342 23.99 -10.21 22.21
N ALA A 343 25.30 -10.10 22.38
CA ALA A 343 25.93 -9.07 23.20
C ALA A 343 25.78 -7.65 22.60
N TYR A 344 25.55 -7.57 21.29
CA TYR A 344 25.37 -6.33 20.54
C TYR A 344 23.89 -6.05 20.20
N ALA A 345 22.98 -6.94 20.60
CA ALA A 345 21.56 -6.75 20.34
C ALA A 345 21.05 -5.51 21.10
N GLY A 346 20.47 -4.58 20.36
CA GLY A 346 19.83 -3.39 20.93
C GLY A 346 18.51 -3.73 21.62
N SER A 347 17.83 -2.72 22.15
CA SER A 347 16.51 -2.84 22.76
C SER A 347 15.37 -3.01 21.73
N GLY A 348 15.66 -2.94 20.45
CA GLY A 348 14.72 -3.03 19.35
C GLY A 348 14.31 -4.46 18.99
N GLY A 349 13.41 -5.05 19.77
CA GLY A 349 12.88 -6.39 19.49
C GLY A 349 13.50 -7.50 20.34
N ALA A 350 12.87 -8.70 20.29
CA ALA A 350 13.34 -9.87 21.01
C ALA A 350 14.43 -10.60 20.23
N TRP A 351 15.49 -11.02 20.93
CA TRP A 351 16.52 -11.89 20.34
C TRP A 351 15.93 -13.28 20.06
N PRO A 352 16.22 -13.90 18.91
CA PRO A 352 15.70 -15.22 18.57
C PRO A 352 16.04 -16.30 19.61
N ASP A 353 15.08 -17.15 19.98
CA ASP A 353 15.24 -18.15 21.04
C ASP A 353 16.25 -19.25 20.71
N ASN A 354 16.47 -19.53 19.43
CA ASN A 354 17.37 -20.57 18.96
C ASN A 354 17.98 -20.23 17.59
N VAL A 355 18.99 -21.01 17.18
CA VAL A 355 19.72 -20.83 15.92
C VAL A 355 18.81 -20.94 14.68
N TRP A 356 17.77 -21.77 14.74
CA TRP A 356 16.84 -21.93 13.63
C TRP A 356 15.97 -20.67 13.43
N ALA A 357 15.43 -20.14 14.52
CA ALA A 357 14.73 -18.85 14.53
C ALA A 357 15.66 -17.72 14.07
N PHE A 358 16.91 -17.68 14.55
CA PHE A 358 17.90 -16.70 14.12
C PHE A 358 18.16 -16.73 12.60
N ARG A 359 18.29 -17.93 12.00
CA ARG A 359 18.45 -18.07 10.54
C ARG A 359 17.23 -17.57 9.77
N SER A 360 16.04 -17.88 10.27
CA SER A 360 14.78 -17.43 9.66
C SER A 360 14.67 -15.91 9.70
N ASP A 361 14.97 -15.33 10.85
CA ASP A 361 14.91 -13.88 11.05
C ASP A 361 16.01 -13.15 10.28
N LEU A 362 17.23 -13.68 10.24
CA LEU A 362 18.33 -13.15 9.42
C LEU A 362 17.95 -13.09 7.94
N ARG A 363 17.32 -14.16 7.41
CA ARG A 363 16.83 -14.18 6.03
C ARG A 363 15.75 -13.11 5.79
N ARG A 364 14.86 -12.90 6.74
CA ARG A 364 13.80 -11.89 6.67
C ARG A 364 14.38 -10.48 6.74
N GLU A 365 15.41 -10.25 7.54
CA GLU A 365 16.06 -8.94 7.71
C GLU A 365 17.16 -8.65 6.66
N HIS A 366 17.54 -9.63 5.85
CA HIS A 366 18.60 -9.49 4.84
C HIS A 366 18.42 -8.29 3.90
N PRO A 367 17.21 -7.97 3.37
CA PRO A 367 17.05 -6.78 2.54
C PRO A 367 17.33 -5.46 3.29
N VAL A 368 16.98 -5.38 4.57
CA VAL A 368 17.27 -4.21 5.41
C VAL A 368 18.78 -4.12 5.68
N MET A 369 19.42 -5.24 5.95
CA MET A 369 20.87 -5.30 6.13
C MET A 369 21.62 -4.83 4.89
N GLN A 370 21.22 -5.28 3.69
CA GLN A 370 21.81 -4.83 2.43
C GLN A 370 21.63 -3.31 2.23
N HIS A 371 20.45 -2.79 2.54
CA HIS A 371 20.18 -1.34 2.47
C HIS A 371 21.06 -0.53 3.45
N MET A 372 21.39 -1.13 4.62
CA MET A 372 22.30 -0.55 5.59
C MET A 372 23.80 -0.81 5.27
N GLY A 373 24.10 -1.29 4.07
CA GLY A 373 25.48 -1.59 3.63
C GLY A 373 26.07 -2.86 4.25
N ILE A 374 25.26 -3.73 4.86
CA ILE A 374 25.73 -4.99 5.45
C ILE A 374 25.47 -6.13 4.47
N GLU A 375 26.51 -6.70 3.91
CA GLU A 375 26.43 -7.89 3.06
C GLU A 375 26.77 -9.15 3.88
N VAL A 376 25.88 -10.15 3.79
CA VAL A 376 26.08 -11.47 4.41
C VAL A 376 26.15 -12.52 3.31
N ARG A 377 27.25 -13.23 3.21
CA ARG A 377 27.47 -14.24 2.17
C ARG A 377 28.05 -15.55 2.73
N PRO A 378 27.71 -16.71 2.15
CA PRO A 378 28.33 -17.98 2.50
C PRO A 378 29.77 -18.04 1.99
N LEU A 379 30.66 -18.66 2.77
CA LEU A 379 32.01 -18.94 2.35
C LEU A 379 32.11 -20.36 1.76
N SER A 380 33.01 -20.55 0.77
CA SER A 380 33.24 -21.86 0.12
C SER A 380 33.88 -22.89 1.04
N ARG A 381 34.29 -22.51 2.24
CA ARG A 381 34.93 -23.32 3.25
C ARG A 381 34.04 -23.58 4.45
N LYS A 382 34.26 -24.69 5.11
CA LYS A 382 33.63 -25.06 6.38
C LYS A 382 34.60 -24.88 7.55
N ASP A 383 34.04 -24.65 8.73
CA ASP A 383 34.83 -24.63 9.96
C ASP A 383 35.57 -25.95 10.15
N PRO A 384 36.88 -25.93 10.34
CA PRO A 384 37.67 -27.15 10.43
C PRO A 384 37.36 -28.02 11.65
N LYS A 385 36.83 -27.45 12.73
CA LYS A 385 36.50 -28.14 13.98
C LYS A 385 35.06 -28.65 14.00
N THR A 386 34.10 -27.78 13.60
CA THR A 386 32.65 -28.07 13.69
C THR A 386 32.09 -28.67 12.42
N ARG A 387 32.80 -28.57 11.28
CA ARG A 387 32.34 -28.96 9.93
C ARG A 387 31.12 -28.17 9.45
N ARG A 388 30.77 -27.09 10.12
CA ARG A 388 29.63 -26.22 9.75
C ARG A 388 30.01 -25.25 8.63
N GLU A 389 29.02 -24.81 7.88
CA GLU A 389 29.17 -23.75 6.89
C GLU A 389 29.53 -22.43 7.56
N LEU A 390 30.55 -21.77 7.02
CA LEU A 390 30.97 -20.44 7.45
C LEU A 390 30.33 -19.37 6.56
N TYR A 391 30.03 -18.27 7.18
CA TYR A 391 29.50 -17.06 6.54
C TYR A 391 30.44 -15.91 6.88
N GLU A 392 30.41 -14.94 6.00
CA GLU A 392 31.09 -13.66 6.17
C GLU A 392 30.04 -12.54 6.18
N ALA A 393 30.16 -11.60 7.10
CA ALA A 393 29.44 -10.34 7.08
C ALA A 393 30.44 -9.20 6.90
N VAL A 394 30.13 -8.29 5.96
CA VAL A 394 31.00 -7.15 5.63
C VAL A 394 30.15 -5.87 5.60
N LEU A 395 30.68 -4.80 6.18
CA LEU A 395 30.14 -3.45 6.03
C LEU A 395 30.73 -2.83 4.76
N ILE A 396 29.90 -2.64 3.74
CA ILE A 396 30.29 -1.91 2.52
C ILE A 396 30.28 -0.44 2.88
N ARG A 397 31.43 0.21 2.81
CA ARG A 397 31.54 1.67 2.90
C ARG A 397 31.52 2.19 1.47
N ASP A 398 30.55 3.02 1.15
CA ASP A 398 30.56 3.77 -0.12
C ASP A 398 31.79 4.68 -0.10
N GLU A 399 32.73 4.45 -1.00
CA GLU A 399 33.90 5.29 -1.19
C GLU A 399 33.56 6.62 -1.91
N GLU A 400 32.44 7.25 -1.60
CA GLU A 400 32.10 8.58 -2.07
C GLU A 400 32.09 9.57 -0.91
N GLY A 401 33.22 10.27 -0.73
CA GLY A 401 33.24 11.44 0.15
C GLY A 401 34.60 11.87 0.71
N ASP A 402 35.66 11.88 -0.08
CA ASP A 402 36.81 12.73 0.22
C ASP A 402 37.00 13.77 -0.91
N PRO A 403 36.67 15.07 -0.68
CA PRO A 403 36.79 16.12 -1.71
C PRO A 403 38.23 16.60 -1.95
N SER A 404 39.26 15.88 -1.52
CA SER A 404 40.65 16.39 -1.54
C SER A 404 41.59 15.73 -2.56
N HIS A 405 41.15 14.90 -3.50
CA HIS A 405 42.01 14.45 -4.59
C HIS A 405 41.33 14.49 -5.96
N PRO A 406 41.84 15.30 -6.92
CA PRO A 406 41.45 15.20 -8.32
C PRO A 406 42.17 13.97 -8.93
N SER A 407 41.45 12.92 -9.23
CA SER A 407 41.98 11.76 -9.97
C SER A 407 41.74 11.93 -11.47
N ASP A 408 42.80 11.80 -12.23
CA ASP A 408 42.86 11.70 -13.68
C ASP A 408 42.03 10.51 -14.21
N PRO A 409 41.44 10.62 -15.40
CA PRO A 409 40.68 9.55 -16.01
C PRO A 409 41.60 8.55 -16.73
N SER A 410 41.68 7.32 -16.28
CA SER A 410 42.21 6.18 -17.07
C SER A 410 41.09 5.29 -17.56
N PRO A 411 41.12 4.90 -18.86
CA PRO A 411 40.03 4.15 -19.47
C PRO A 411 40.23 2.64 -19.35
N GLY A 412 39.21 1.92 -18.95
CA GLY A 412 39.08 0.48 -19.28
C GLY A 412 38.91 -0.47 -18.12
N SER A 413 37.68 -0.76 -17.80
CA SER A 413 37.19 -2.15 -17.66
C SER A 413 35.69 -2.14 -17.33
N ARG A 414 34.89 -2.28 -18.39
CA ARG A 414 33.48 -2.72 -18.25
C ARG A 414 33.51 -4.18 -17.84
N SER A 415 33.16 -4.49 -16.59
CA SER A 415 32.72 -5.83 -16.22
C SER A 415 31.25 -5.76 -15.84
N ALA A 416 30.47 -6.60 -16.52
CA ALA A 416 29.05 -6.74 -16.44
C ALA A 416 28.61 -6.95 -14.98
N LEU A 417 27.74 -6.05 -14.49
CA LEU A 417 26.95 -6.29 -13.29
C LEU A 417 25.89 -7.34 -13.63
N GLN A 418 26.16 -8.56 -13.21
CA GLN A 418 25.18 -9.62 -13.14
C GLN A 418 24.19 -9.26 -12.01
N SER A 419 22.90 -9.42 -12.30
CA SER A 419 21.81 -9.31 -11.34
C SER A 419 22.11 -10.14 -10.09
N PRO A 420 21.78 -9.66 -8.88
CA PRO A 420 22.00 -10.44 -7.67
C PRO A 420 21.10 -11.68 -7.71
N GLU A 421 21.72 -12.84 -7.90
CA GLU A 421 21.09 -14.14 -7.66
C GLU A 421 20.67 -14.22 -6.20
N ASN A 422 19.41 -14.63 -5.97
CA ASN A 422 18.90 -14.96 -4.66
C ASN A 422 19.90 -15.82 -3.91
N VAL A 423 20.43 -15.31 -2.80
CA VAL A 423 21.31 -16.08 -1.90
C VAL A 423 20.45 -17.17 -1.28
N ASP A 424 20.52 -18.35 -1.88
CA ASP A 424 19.84 -19.55 -1.37
C ASP A 424 20.63 -20.06 -0.17
N PHE A 425 20.11 -19.79 1.05
CA PHE A 425 20.57 -20.41 2.27
C PHE A 425 20.15 -21.87 2.26
N ALA A 426 20.88 -22.71 1.50
CA ALA A 426 20.57 -24.09 1.22
C ALA A 426 20.14 -24.83 2.49
N ALA A 427 18.87 -25.18 2.55
CA ALA A 427 18.34 -26.13 3.51
C ALA A 427 18.73 -27.53 3.04
N LYS A 428 19.94 -27.99 3.40
CA LYS A 428 20.19 -29.43 3.46
C LYS A 428 19.71 -29.94 4.79
N ASP A 429 18.65 -30.71 4.70
CA ASP A 429 18.00 -31.47 5.76
C ASP A 429 19.01 -32.41 6.45
N ASP A 430 19.57 -32.03 7.59
CA ASP A 430 20.26 -32.93 8.51
C ASP A 430 19.24 -33.42 9.56
N ARG A 431 18.23 -34.16 9.11
CA ARG A 431 17.40 -35.00 9.98
C ARG A 431 18.10 -36.32 10.19
N ARG A 432 19.05 -36.36 11.13
CA ARG A 432 19.41 -37.59 11.84
C ARG A 432 18.96 -37.48 13.28
N MET A 433 17.83 -38.12 13.57
CA MET A 433 17.46 -38.52 14.92
C MET A 433 18.41 -39.65 15.42
N PRO A 434 18.85 -39.66 16.67
CA PRO A 434 19.60 -40.77 17.21
C PRO A 434 18.68 -41.97 17.43
N GLU A 435 19.09 -43.12 16.86
CA GLU A 435 18.52 -44.43 17.14
C GLU A 435 18.77 -44.78 18.61
N GLY A 436 17.72 -45.02 19.36
CA GLY A 436 17.70 -45.56 20.71
C GLY A 436 16.90 -46.86 20.75
N SER A 437 17.65 -47.94 20.84
CA SER A 437 17.41 -49.32 21.34
C SER A 437 16.01 -49.96 21.10
N LYS A 438 16.10 -51.06 20.36
CA LYS A 438 15.18 -52.22 20.34
C LYS A 438 15.25 -52.92 21.69
N ASP A 439 14.04 -53.31 22.17
CA ASP A 439 13.85 -54.69 22.67
C ASP A 439 12.34 -55.02 22.84
N ALA A 440 11.94 -56.09 22.15
CA ALA A 440 11.12 -57.26 22.50
C ALA A 440 9.65 -57.02 22.99
N ALA A 441 8.62 -57.55 22.42
CA ALA A 441 8.20 -58.91 22.12
C ALA A 441 6.72 -58.88 21.74
N LYS A 442 6.36 -59.49 20.65
CA LYS A 442 5.47 -60.63 20.40
C LYS A 442 3.99 -60.64 20.84
N ASP A 443 3.19 -60.97 19.82
CA ASP A 443 1.94 -61.79 19.83
C ASP A 443 0.63 -61.02 20.20
N SER A 444 -0.45 -61.02 19.48
CA SER A 444 -1.13 -62.03 18.70
C SER A 444 -2.40 -61.47 18.07
N ALA A 445 -2.76 -62.02 16.97
CA ALA A 445 -3.94 -61.98 16.14
C ALA A 445 -5.33 -61.80 16.81
N GLY A 446 -6.25 -61.21 16.03
CA GLY A 446 -7.70 -61.43 16.21
C GLY A 446 -8.59 -60.34 15.61
N ASP A 447 -8.98 -60.52 14.36
CA ASP A 447 -10.21 -60.07 13.75
C ASP A 447 -11.20 -61.25 13.84
N PRO A 448 -12.50 -61.18 13.71
CA PRO A 448 -13.41 -60.13 13.22
C PRO A 448 -14.81 -60.04 13.91
N SER A 449 -15.63 -59.13 13.35
CA SER A 449 -17.09 -59.24 13.15
C SER A 449 -18.10 -58.80 14.21
N ASP A 450 -18.97 -57.99 13.69
CA ASP A 450 -20.43 -57.98 13.74
C ASP A 450 -21.23 -57.32 14.88
N GLU A 451 -22.16 -56.58 14.35
CA GLU A 451 -23.57 -56.44 14.65
C GLU A 451 -24.11 -55.40 15.66
N LYS A 452 -24.87 -54.50 15.04
CA LYS A 452 -26.27 -54.08 15.34
C LYS A 452 -26.66 -53.59 16.74
N GLY A 453 -27.34 -52.44 16.70
CA GLY A 453 -28.54 -52.31 17.51
C GLY A 453 -28.87 -50.95 18.11
N ARG A 454 -29.69 -50.22 17.43
CA ARG A 454 -30.92 -49.49 17.85
C ARG A 454 -31.01 -48.98 19.30
N ASN A 455 -31.28 -47.66 19.50
CA ASN A 455 -32.60 -47.08 19.77
C ASN A 455 -32.50 -45.68 20.34
N ALA A 456 -33.26 -44.76 19.79
CA ALA A 456 -33.81 -43.57 20.43
C ALA A 456 -35.07 -44.06 21.24
N PRO A 457 -35.84 -43.28 22.00
CA PRO A 457 -35.94 -41.81 22.08
C PRO A 457 -36.21 -41.27 23.51
N GLY A 458 -36.46 -39.96 23.68
CA GLY A 458 -37.09 -39.42 24.88
C GLY A 458 -37.16 -37.92 25.00
N ASN A 459 -38.28 -37.38 24.58
CA ASN A 459 -38.81 -36.06 24.88
C ASN A 459 -38.82 -35.70 26.36
N ALA A 460 -38.66 -34.42 26.70
CA ALA A 460 -39.56 -33.76 27.69
C ALA A 460 -39.54 -32.25 27.52
N VAL A 461 -40.71 -31.75 27.25
CA VAL A 461 -41.27 -30.40 27.28
C VAL A 461 -41.51 -29.97 28.72
N CYS A 462 -41.40 -28.65 29.04
CA CYS A 462 -42.25 -27.88 29.96
C CYS A 462 -41.82 -26.39 29.83
N GLU A 463 -42.58 -25.57 29.24
CA GLU A 463 -43.68 -24.66 29.51
C GLU A 463 -43.62 -23.84 30.82
N GLY A 464 -43.74 -22.48 30.60
CA GLY A 464 -44.63 -21.61 31.37
C GLY A 464 -43.93 -20.72 32.42
N SER A 465 -44.10 -19.51 32.56
CA SER A 465 -45.07 -18.46 32.32
C SER A 465 -44.66 -17.19 33.06
N LYS A 466 -44.92 -16.01 32.46
CA LYS A 466 -45.49 -14.74 32.95
C LYS A 466 -45.18 -14.24 34.38
N ASP A 467 -44.74 -13.00 34.57
CA ASP A 467 -45.55 -11.80 34.84
C ASP A 467 -44.69 -10.61 35.30
N ALA A 468 -44.98 -9.51 34.67
CA ALA A 468 -44.99 -8.09 35.02
C ALA A 468 -44.64 -7.60 36.44
N LYS A 469 -43.93 -6.44 36.48
CA LYS A 469 -44.34 -5.14 37.04
C LYS A 469 -43.15 -4.16 37.20
N ASP A 470 -43.25 -3.00 36.55
CA ASP A 470 -42.68 -1.71 36.90
C ASP A 470 -43.31 -1.17 38.22
N PRO A 471 -42.95 0.01 38.74
CA PRO A 471 -41.76 0.89 38.66
C PRO A 471 -41.26 1.35 40.05
N LEU A 472 -40.14 2.11 40.11
CA LEU A 472 -40.01 3.28 41.00
C LEU A 472 -38.68 4.04 40.79
N THR A 473 -38.83 5.32 40.56
CA THR A 473 -37.94 6.47 40.57
C THR A 473 -36.93 6.55 41.70
N TYR A 474 -35.68 6.98 41.39
CA TYR A 474 -34.99 8.01 42.15
C TYR A 474 -33.98 8.79 41.35
N ALA A 475 -34.01 10.12 41.48
CA ALA A 475 -33.20 11.12 40.86
C ALA A 475 -31.77 11.20 41.45
N GLY A 476 -30.81 11.65 40.66
CA GLY A 476 -29.51 12.07 41.17
C GLY A 476 -28.50 12.37 40.07
N ASP A 477 -28.36 13.62 39.76
CA ASP A 477 -27.35 14.39 39.05
C ASP A 477 -26.01 13.73 38.66
N GLY A 478 -25.62 13.89 37.38
CA GLY A 478 -24.27 13.58 36.93
C GLY A 478 -24.14 13.31 35.43
N ALA A 479 -24.74 14.14 34.56
CA ALA A 479 -24.55 14.00 33.12
C ALA A 479 -24.29 15.37 32.48
N HIS A 480 -23.01 15.65 32.27
CA HIS A 480 -22.58 16.66 31.28
C HIS A 480 -21.13 16.43 30.95
N GLU A 481 -20.89 15.56 29.89
CA GLU A 481 -19.70 15.64 29.07
C GLU A 481 -19.73 14.69 27.83
N ASP A 482 -20.57 13.65 27.83
CA ASP A 482 -20.57 12.66 26.75
C ASP A 482 -21.53 12.95 25.57
N GLY A 483 -22.45 13.90 25.69
CA GLY A 483 -23.44 14.24 24.66
C GLY A 483 -22.89 15.09 23.49
N VAL A 484 -21.79 15.80 23.70
CA VAL A 484 -21.24 16.74 22.68
C VAL A 484 -20.30 16.04 21.68
N ARG A 485 -19.75 14.89 22.04
CA ARG A 485 -18.84 14.14 21.15
C ARG A 485 -19.57 13.29 20.09
N ALA A 486 -20.76 12.81 20.38
CA ALA A 486 -21.53 11.97 19.47
C ALA A 486 -22.24 12.77 18.35
N VAL A 487 -22.66 14.00 18.63
CA VAL A 487 -23.32 14.88 17.65
C VAL A 487 -22.32 15.44 16.65
N ALA A 488 -21.10 15.76 17.07
CA ALA A 488 -20.06 16.28 16.18
C ALA A 488 -19.55 15.24 15.14
N THR A 489 -19.66 13.92 15.43
CA THR A 489 -19.24 12.87 14.51
C THR A 489 -20.34 12.47 13.53
N ALA A 490 -21.61 12.62 13.86
CA ALA A 490 -22.72 12.28 12.97
C ALA A 490 -22.97 13.39 11.92
N GLU A 491 -22.82 14.67 12.31
CA GLU A 491 -22.99 15.79 11.39
C GLU A 491 -21.84 15.95 10.39
N MET A 492 -20.61 15.51 10.70
CA MET A 492 -19.51 15.54 9.74
C MET A 492 -19.62 14.50 8.61
N SER A 493 -20.46 13.49 8.74
CA SER A 493 -20.62 12.44 7.72
C SER A 493 -21.53 12.85 6.56
N SER A 494 -22.46 13.80 6.75
CA SER A 494 -23.39 14.27 5.72
C SER A 494 -22.84 15.39 4.84
N LEU A 495 -21.61 15.77 5.00
CA LEU A 495 -21.06 17.07 4.70
C LEU A 495 -20.25 17.20 3.41
N ILE A 496 -20.11 16.15 2.62
CA ILE A 496 -19.40 16.18 1.34
C ILE A 496 -20.24 15.48 0.25
N ASP A 497 -21.53 15.65 0.26
CA ASP A 497 -22.34 15.48 -0.92
C ASP A 497 -22.19 16.75 -1.76
N PHE A 498 -21.50 16.65 -2.88
CA PHE A 498 -21.41 17.67 -3.90
C PHE A 498 -22.62 17.54 -4.86
N ASP A 499 -23.81 17.30 -4.32
CA ASP A 499 -25.01 17.30 -5.13
C ASP A 499 -25.26 18.71 -5.62
N ASP A 500 -25.40 18.83 -6.94
CA ASP A 500 -25.88 20.01 -7.65
C ASP A 500 -27.38 20.19 -7.35
N ASP A 501 -27.70 20.77 -6.20
CA ASP A 501 -29.05 21.17 -5.90
C ASP A 501 -29.27 22.64 -6.30
N GLU A 502 -30.05 22.77 -7.37
CA GLU A 502 -30.98 23.83 -7.73
C GLU A 502 -30.60 25.26 -7.33
N GLU A 503 -30.38 26.09 -8.37
CA GLU A 503 -30.50 27.53 -8.25
C GLU A 503 -31.91 27.89 -7.71
N PRO A 504 -32.02 28.71 -6.67
CA PRO A 504 -33.31 29.30 -6.31
C PRO A 504 -33.68 30.32 -7.36
N SER A 505 -34.83 30.12 -7.98
CA SER A 505 -35.52 31.04 -8.88
C SER A 505 -35.79 32.42 -8.27
#